data_34c36fc0aa61067b01968071ae81b8d5
#
_entry.id   34c36fc0aa61067b01968071ae81b8d5
#
_cell.length_a   1.000
_cell.length_b   1.000
_cell.length_c   1.000
_cell.angle_alpha   90.00
_cell.angle_beta   90.00
_cell.angle_gamma   90.00
#
_symmetry.space_group_name_H-M   'P 1'
#
loop_
_entity.id
_entity.type
_entity.pdbx_description
1 polymer ?
#
loop_
_entity_poly.entity_id
_entity_poly.type
_entity_poly.pdbx_seq_one_letter_code
_entity_poly.pdbx_strand_id
1 'polypeptide(L)'
;MLSLLQPMERWIVRIENVFGRLAIAVLVGCGVLICIDVALRYVFNRPIVGGIEIVEYALVYITFLGASWAVPRGAHIDIDVCVRAMPKFWQRVCAFLSNFISLGVAIVLMVFGTSVTWTSYMRGAFKPTVLEIPTWIVLLIIPIGSALLAARFLRETIVCADAIATGRDVKRGEQPPRSVE
;
A
#
# COMPACT_ATOMS: atom_id res chain seq x y z
N MET A 1 -6.63 23.03 15.15
CA MET A 1 -5.86 22.53 14.00
C MET A 1 -6.41 21.19 13.48
N LEU A 2 -6.90 20.31 14.35
CA LEU A 2 -7.48 19.01 13.98
C LEU A 2 -8.79 19.09 13.17
N SER A 3 -9.59 20.15 13.31
CA SER A 3 -10.86 20.31 12.57
C SER A 3 -10.71 20.54 11.07
N LEU A 4 -9.57 21.07 10.63
CA LEU A 4 -9.26 21.27 9.20
C LEU A 4 -8.79 19.98 8.51
N LEU A 5 -8.38 18.96 9.28
CA LEU A 5 -7.93 17.68 8.76
C LEU A 5 -9.10 16.71 8.50
N GLN A 6 -10.27 16.93 9.09
CA GLN A 6 -11.44 16.05 8.95
C GLN A 6 -11.98 15.89 7.51
N PRO A 7 -12.10 16.96 6.69
CA PRO A 7 -12.56 16.77 5.31
C PRO A 7 -11.55 16.02 4.45
N MET A 8 -10.25 16.28 4.64
CA MET A 8 -9.17 15.61 3.92
C MET A 8 -9.08 14.12 4.29
N GLU A 9 -9.34 13.79 5.55
CA GLU A 9 -9.39 12.41 6.03
C GLU A 9 -10.46 11.58 5.32
N ARG A 10 -11.65 12.14 5.15
CA ARG A 10 -12.76 11.44 4.46
C ARG A 10 -12.43 11.11 3.00
N TRP A 11 -11.70 11.98 2.31
CA TRP A 11 -11.26 11.74 0.94
C TRP A 11 -10.15 10.69 0.88
N ILE A 12 -9.15 10.76 1.75
CA ILE A 12 -8.07 9.76 1.83
C ILE A 12 -8.66 8.38 2.11
N VAL A 13 -9.52 8.25 3.12
CA VAL A 13 -10.17 6.97 3.47
C VAL A 13 -11.04 6.42 2.32
N ARG A 14 -11.72 7.29 1.57
CA ARG A 14 -12.50 6.84 0.40
C ARG A 14 -11.59 6.28 -0.69
N ILE A 15 -10.52 6.98 -1.02
CA ILE A 15 -9.54 6.55 -2.02
C ILE A 15 -8.88 5.23 -1.57
N GLU A 16 -8.45 5.14 -0.33
CA GLU A 16 -7.89 3.90 0.26
C GLU A 16 -8.87 2.73 0.17
N ASN A 17 -10.15 2.95 0.45
CA ASN A 17 -11.17 1.90 0.35
C ASN A 17 -11.42 1.46 -1.09
N VAL A 18 -11.40 2.37 -2.05
CA VAL A 18 -11.51 2.03 -3.48
C VAL A 18 -10.29 1.23 -3.92
N PHE A 19 -9.09 1.68 -3.55
CA PHE A 19 -7.85 1.00 -3.89
C PHE A 19 -7.75 -0.38 -3.24
N GLY A 20 -8.17 -0.52 -1.99
CA GLY A 20 -8.21 -1.82 -1.31
C GLY A 20 -9.18 -2.81 -1.98
N ARG A 21 -10.38 -2.35 -2.36
CA ARG A 21 -11.33 -3.20 -3.10
C ARG A 21 -10.80 -3.59 -4.48
N LEU A 22 -10.15 -2.67 -5.19
CA LEU A 22 -9.46 -2.93 -6.44
C LEU A 22 -8.36 -3.98 -6.26
N ALA A 23 -7.51 -3.82 -5.24
CA ALA A 23 -6.44 -4.78 -4.94
C ALA A 23 -7.00 -6.19 -4.69
N ILE A 24 -8.10 -6.31 -3.92
CA ILE A 24 -8.77 -7.59 -3.67
C ILE A 24 -9.33 -8.17 -4.97
N ALA A 25 -9.99 -7.36 -5.80
CA ALA A 25 -10.55 -7.82 -7.06
C ALA A 25 -9.46 -8.32 -8.03
N VAL A 26 -8.34 -7.59 -8.12
CA VAL A 26 -7.19 -7.99 -8.94
C VAL A 26 -6.55 -9.26 -8.40
N LEU A 27 -6.42 -9.39 -7.07
CA LEU A 27 -5.87 -10.60 -6.42
C LEU A 27 -6.72 -11.84 -6.73
N VAL A 28 -8.04 -11.74 -6.59
CA VAL A 28 -8.97 -12.83 -6.94
C VAL A 28 -8.89 -13.14 -8.43
N GLY A 29 -8.86 -12.12 -9.29
CA GLY A 29 -8.70 -12.29 -10.73
C GLY A 29 -7.41 -13.02 -11.10
N CYS A 30 -6.28 -12.68 -10.46
CA CYS A 30 -5.01 -13.39 -10.64
C CYS A 30 -5.11 -14.85 -10.21
N GLY A 31 -5.76 -15.14 -9.08
CA GLY A 31 -5.97 -16.50 -8.61
C GLY A 31 -6.76 -17.33 -9.62
N VAL A 32 -7.86 -16.80 -10.14
CA VAL A 32 -8.67 -17.44 -11.18
C VAL A 32 -7.86 -17.65 -12.45
N LEU A 33 -7.11 -16.64 -12.90
CA LEU A 33 -6.28 -16.74 -14.09
C LEU A 33 -5.23 -17.85 -13.97
N ILE A 34 -4.55 -17.94 -12.82
CA ILE A 34 -3.57 -18.99 -12.56
C ILE A 34 -4.24 -20.38 -12.58
N CYS A 35 -5.41 -20.52 -11.94
CA CYS A 35 -6.16 -21.78 -11.94
C CYS A 35 -6.54 -22.20 -13.36
N ILE A 36 -6.99 -21.26 -14.20
CA ILE A 36 -7.33 -21.53 -15.59
C ILE A 36 -6.07 -21.90 -16.40
N ASP A 37 -4.96 -21.17 -16.24
CA ASP A 37 -3.70 -21.46 -16.93
C ASP A 37 -3.19 -22.87 -16.60
N VAL A 38 -3.22 -23.24 -15.31
CA VAL A 38 -2.83 -24.58 -14.86
C VAL A 38 -3.73 -25.64 -15.48
N ALA A 39 -5.06 -25.45 -15.46
CA ALA A 39 -6.01 -26.40 -16.05
C ALA A 39 -5.77 -26.57 -17.57
N LEU A 40 -5.62 -25.46 -18.30
CA LEU A 40 -5.34 -25.50 -19.74
C LEU A 40 -4.01 -26.17 -20.05
N ARG A 41 -2.99 -25.95 -19.23
CA ARG A 41 -1.67 -26.57 -19.38
C ARG A 41 -1.73 -28.09 -19.19
N TYR A 42 -2.47 -28.58 -18.17
CA TYR A 42 -2.54 -30.01 -17.87
C TYR A 42 -3.53 -30.78 -18.77
N VAL A 43 -4.68 -30.16 -19.09
CA VAL A 43 -5.74 -30.86 -19.88
C VAL A 43 -5.51 -30.74 -21.39
N PHE A 44 -5.13 -29.54 -21.84
CA PHE A 44 -5.04 -29.24 -23.28
C PHE A 44 -3.61 -29.07 -23.79
N ASN A 45 -2.59 -29.13 -22.91
CA ASN A 45 -1.19 -28.84 -23.24
C ASN A 45 -0.98 -27.47 -23.91
N ARG A 46 -1.86 -26.49 -23.62
CA ARG A 46 -1.85 -25.14 -24.19
C ARG A 46 -1.91 -24.12 -23.06
N PRO A 47 -0.75 -23.66 -22.55
CA PRO A 47 -0.71 -22.59 -21.53
C PRO A 47 -1.19 -21.26 -22.13
N ILE A 48 -1.69 -20.38 -21.27
CA ILE A 48 -2.04 -19.01 -21.67
C ILE A 48 -0.76 -18.23 -21.94
N VAL A 49 -0.60 -17.80 -23.19
CA VAL A 49 0.56 -17.02 -23.61
C VAL A 49 0.53 -15.66 -22.90
N GLY A 50 1.60 -15.33 -22.15
CA GLY A 50 1.66 -14.08 -21.37
C GLY A 50 0.92 -14.12 -20.03
N GLY A 51 0.29 -15.23 -19.62
CA GLY A 51 -0.44 -15.32 -18.35
C GLY A 51 0.41 -15.01 -17.12
N ILE A 52 1.65 -15.51 -17.11
CA ILE A 52 2.61 -15.24 -16.01
C ILE A 52 2.97 -13.76 -15.94
N GLU A 53 3.14 -13.09 -17.09
CA GLU A 53 3.47 -11.66 -17.14
C GLU A 53 2.34 -10.79 -16.59
N ILE A 54 1.09 -11.13 -16.89
CA ILE A 54 -0.09 -10.43 -16.35
C ILE A 54 -0.08 -10.53 -14.83
N VAL A 55 0.19 -11.70 -14.27
CA VAL A 55 0.26 -11.91 -12.82
C VAL A 55 1.43 -11.13 -12.19
N GLU A 56 2.60 -11.11 -12.83
CA GLU A 56 3.76 -10.34 -12.38
C GLU A 56 3.42 -8.85 -12.26
N TYR A 57 2.78 -8.28 -13.28
CA TYR A 57 2.37 -6.87 -13.26
C TYR A 57 1.27 -6.61 -12.24
N ALA A 58 0.30 -7.50 -12.17
CA ALA A 58 -0.79 -7.39 -11.21
C ALA A 58 -0.29 -7.41 -9.75
N LEU A 59 0.75 -8.19 -9.43
CA LEU A 59 1.35 -8.22 -8.09
C LEU A 59 1.90 -6.86 -7.67
N VAL A 60 2.51 -6.12 -8.59
CA VAL A 60 2.98 -4.75 -8.32
C VAL A 60 1.81 -3.84 -7.95
N TYR A 61 0.72 -3.90 -8.72
CA TYR A 61 -0.50 -3.14 -8.45
C TYR A 61 -1.13 -3.52 -7.11
N ILE A 62 -1.29 -4.82 -6.83
CA ILE A 62 -1.84 -5.32 -5.57
C ILE A 62 -1.03 -4.82 -4.38
N THR A 63 0.30 -4.85 -4.49
CA THR A 63 1.20 -4.44 -3.40
C THR A 63 1.02 -2.95 -3.08
N PHE A 64 1.08 -2.08 -4.07
CA PHE A 64 1.00 -0.63 -3.83
C PHE A 64 -0.41 -0.15 -3.49
N LEU A 65 -1.44 -0.70 -4.15
CA LEU A 65 -2.84 -0.38 -3.84
C LEU A 65 -3.26 -0.94 -2.47
N GLY A 66 -2.81 -2.16 -2.16
CA GLY A 66 -3.13 -2.84 -0.91
C GLY A 66 -2.40 -2.27 0.30
N ALA A 67 -1.14 -1.85 0.14
CA ALA A 67 -0.32 -1.33 1.23
C ALA A 67 -0.97 -0.12 1.90
N SER A 68 -1.43 0.85 1.13
CA SER A 68 -2.11 2.05 1.63
C SER A 68 -3.40 1.73 2.41
N TRP A 69 -4.15 0.72 1.96
CA TRP A 69 -5.37 0.26 2.62
C TRP A 69 -5.11 -0.56 3.89
N ALA A 70 -3.98 -1.27 3.94
CA ALA A 70 -3.59 -2.15 5.04
C ALA A 70 -3.09 -1.38 6.27
N VAL A 71 -2.38 -0.26 6.08
CA VAL A 71 -1.78 0.54 7.15
C VAL A 71 -2.78 0.92 8.25
N PRO A 72 -3.97 1.51 7.97
CA PRO A 72 -4.90 1.92 9.02
C PRO A 72 -5.59 0.75 9.72
N ARG A 73 -5.51 -0.46 9.15
CA ARG A 73 -6.15 -1.67 9.69
C ARG A 73 -5.24 -2.50 10.59
N GLY A 74 -4.05 -1.99 10.90
CA GLY A 74 -3.09 -2.70 11.75
C GLY A 74 -2.52 -3.97 11.09
N ALA A 75 -2.63 -4.08 9.76
CA ALA A 75 -2.04 -5.18 9.00
C ALA A 75 -0.51 -5.03 8.85
N HIS A 76 0.05 -3.86 9.20
CA HIS A 76 1.47 -3.78 9.53
C HIS A 76 1.67 -4.58 10.82
N ILE A 77 2.48 -5.64 10.71
CA ILE A 77 2.88 -6.48 11.85
C ILE A 77 3.67 -5.57 12.79
N ASP A 78 2.95 -4.92 13.68
CA ASP A 78 3.56 -4.26 14.80
C ASP A 78 4.04 -5.36 15.75
N ILE A 79 5.33 -5.34 16.07
CA ILE A 79 5.87 -6.17 17.15
C ILE A 79 5.37 -5.56 18.47
N ASP A 80 4.05 -5.56 18.63
CA ASP A 80 3.34 -4.92 19.74
C ASP A 80 3.66 -5.56 21.08
N VAL A 81 4.12 -6.81 21.08
CA VAL A 81 4.36 -7.58 22.32
C VAL A 81 5.46 -6.91 23.17
N CYS A 82 6.58 -6.52 22.54
CA CYS A 82 7.65 -5.83 23.26
C CYS A 82 7.30 -4.38 23.61
N VAL A 83 6.58 -3.69 22.71
CA VAL A 83 6.20 -2.29 22.91
C VAL A 83 5.13 -2.16 23.99
N ARG A 84 4.20 -3.10 24.11
CA ARG A 84 3.16 -3.10 25.18
C ARG A 84 3.72 -3.29 26.59
N ALA A 85 4.89 -3.91 26.72
CA ALA A 85 5.57 -4.07 28.00
C ALA A 85 6.29 -2.81 28.49
N MET A 86 6.46 -1.80 27.61
CA MET A 86 7.16 -0.56 27.93
C MET A 86 6.24 0.50 28.55
N PRO A 87 6.80 1.48 29.31
CA PRO A 87 6.05 2.63 29.78
C PRO A 87 5.40 3.39 28.61
N LYS A 88 4.22 4.00 28.84
CA LYS A 88 3.43 4.70 27.81
C LYS A 88 4.21 5.79 27.04
N PHE A 89 5.17 6.42 27.67
CA PHE A 89 6.04 7.41 27.02
C PHE A 89 6.88 6.76 25.91
N TRP A 90 7.55 5.65 26.20
CA TRP A 90 8.36 4.93 25.21
C TRP A 90 7.52 4.33 24.07
N GLN A 91 6.30 3.90 24.37
CA GLN A 91 5.36 3.45 23.33
C GLN A 91 5.06 4.55 22.31
N ARG A 92 4.86 5.80 22.77
CA ARG A 92 4.63 6.96 21.89
C ARG A 92 5.86 7.32 21.07
N VAL A 93 7.03 7.28 21.69
CA VAL A 93 8.31 7.56 20.99
C VAL A 93 8.57 6.51 19.90
N CYS A 94 8.40 5.23 20.21
CA CYS A 94 8.54 4.15 19.20
C CYS A 94 7.53 4.32 18.07
N ALA A 95 6.27 4.63 18.35
CA ALA A 95 5.26 4.87 17.33
C ALA A 95 5.61 6.06 16.44
N PHE A 96 6.07 7.16 17.02
CA PHE A 96 6.53 8.32 16.25
C PHE A 96 7.72 7.97 15.34
N LEU A 97 8.73 7.31 15.89
CA LEU A 97 9.93 6.92 15.12
C LEU A 97 9.59 5.96 13.97
N SER A 98 8.73 4.98 14.22
CA SER A 98 8.26 4.06 13.19
C SER A 98 7.53 4.78 12.06
N ASN A 99 6.58 5.66 12.39
CA ASN A 99 5.84 6.43 11.38
C ASN A 99 6.75 7.40 10.61
N PHE A 100 7.74 8.00 11.30
CA PHE A 100 8.70 8.92 10.69
C PHE A 100 9.62 8.19 9.68
N ILE A 101 10.14 7.01 10.05
CA ILE A 101 10.94 6.18 9.14
C ILE A 101 10.10 5.73 7.95
N SER A 102 8.87 5.27 8.20
CA SER A 102 7.95 4.84 7.14
C SER A 102 7.61 5.98 6.17
N LEU A 103 7.44 7.20 6.69
CA LEU A 103 7.28 8.40 5.86
C LEU A 103 8.50 8.65 4.98
N GLY A 104 9.71 8.55 5.56
CA GLY A 104 10.96 8.69 4.81
C GLY A 104 11.06 7.69 3.66
N VAL A 105 10.77 6.43 3.92
CA VAL A 105 10.75 5.37 2.89
C VAL A 105 9.71 5.66 1.82
N ALA A 106 8.49 6.08 2.20
CA ALA A 106 7.43 6.39 1.25
C ALA A 106 7.81 7.58 0.34
N ILE A 107 8.46 8.62 0.87
CA ILE A 107 8.95 9.77 0.09
C ILE A 107 10.04 9.33 -0.90
N VAL A 108 11.00 8.52 -0.45
CA VAL A 108 12.06 7.98 -1.32
C VAL A 108 11.45 7.18 -2.47
N LEU A 109 10.51 6.27 -2.17
CA LEU A 109 9.80 5.51 -3.20
C LEU A 109 9.02 6.40 -4.17
N MET A 110 8.39 7.46 -3.68
CA MET A 110 7.65 8.41 -4.51
C MET A 110 8.59 9.15 -5.47
N VAL A 111 9.72 9.67 -4.98
CA VAL A 111 10.66 10.44 -5.79
C VAL A 111 11.35 9.56 -6.82
N PHE A 112 11.93 8.44 -6.39
CA PHE A 112 12.60 7.52 -7.29
C PHE A 112 11.62 6.82 -8.24
N GLY A 113 10.44 6.43 -7.76
CA GLY A 113 9.39 5.85 -8.58
C GLY A 113 8.94 6.80 -9.70
N THR A 114 8.77 8.08 -9.39
CA THR A 114 8.45 9.10 -10.39
C THR A 114 9.57 9.26 -11.42
N SER A 115 10.82 9.34 -10.96
CA SER A 115 11.99 9.49 -11.85
C SER A 115 12.13 8.30 -12.81
N VAL A 116 12.00 7.07 -12.29
CA VAL A 116 12.11 5.85 -13.11
C VAL A 116 10.94 5.73 -14.09
N THR A 117 9.72 6.04 -13.65
CA THR A 117 8.52 6.04 -14.52
C THR A 117 8.68 7.05 -15.64
N TRP A 118 9.12 8.28 -15.33
CA TRP A 118 9.37 9.32 -16.31
C TRP A 118 10.45 8.95 -17.32
N THR A 119 11.56 8.40 -16.83
CA THR A 119 12.66 7.94 -17.69
C THR A 119 12.21 6.80 -18.61
N SER A 120 11.41 5.87 -18.11
CA SER A 120 10.86 4.77 -18.90
C SER A 120 9.88 5.27 -19.97
N TYR A 121 9.08 6.29 -19.66
CA TYR A 121 8.18 6.94 -20.60
C TYR A 121 8.97 7.63 -21.73
N MET A 122 9.98 8.44 -21.38
CA MET A 122 10.80 9.18 -22.35
C MET A 122 11.62 8.27 -23.27
N ARG A 123 12.06 7.13 -22.77
CA ARG A 123 12.82 6.14 -23.55
C ARG A 123 11.95 5.24 -24.42
N GLY A 124 10.61 5.29 -24.27
CA GLY A 124 9.72 4.35 -24.93
C GLY A 124 10.08 2.89 -24.60
N ALA A 125 10.51 2.64 -23.36
CA ALA A 125 11.00 1.33 -22.95
C ALA A 125 9.87 0.28 -22.97
N PHE A 126 10.06 -0.74 -23.78
CA PHE A 126 9.23 -1.94 -23.80
C PHE A 126 10.01 -3.08 -23.17
N LYS A 127 9.35 -3.88 -22.32
CA LYS A 127 9.91 -5.16 -21.91
C LYS A 127 9.87 -6.08 -23.13
N PRO A 128 10.95 -6.78 -23.51
CA PRO A 128 10.96 -7.75 -24.60
C PRO A 128 10.23 -9.02 -24.14
N THR A 129 8.93 -8.93 -23.91
CA THR A 129 8.06 -10.00 -23.43
C THR A 129 6.93 -10.20 -24.44
N VAL A 130 6.17 -11.27 -24.27
CA VAL A 130 5.13 -11.67 -25.23
C VAL A 130 4.01 -10.63 -25.35
N LEU A 131 3.73 -9.89 -24.28
CA LEU A 131 2.65 -8.90 -24.24
C LEU A 131 3.07 -7.49 -24.73
N GLU A 132 4.38 -7.22 -24.91
CA GLU A 132 4.94 -5.92 -25.35
C GLU A 132 4.32 -4.71 -24.63
N ILE A 133 3.98 -4.85 -23.34
CA ILE A 133 3.37 -3.77 -22.56
C ILE A 133 4.42 -2.70 -22.26
N PRO A 134 4.11 -1.41 -22.50
CA PRO A 134 5.01 -0.31 -22.15
C PRO A 134 5.34 -0.32 -20.66
N THR A 135 6.62 -0.36 -20.31
CA THR A 135 7.11 -0.50 -18.92
C THR A 135 6.62 0.62 -18.01
N TRP A 136 6.43 1.84 -18.54
CA TRP A 136 5.99 3.00 -17.77
C TRP A 136 4.58 2.81 -17.17
N ILE A 137 3.69 2.05 -17.83
CA ILE A 137 2.33 1.76 -17.32
C ILE A 137 2.43 0.95 -16.04
N VAL A 138 3.29 -0.08 -16.02
CA VAL A 138 3.49 -0.94 -14.86
C VAL A 138 4.12 -0.17 -13.70
N LEU A 139 5.07 0.74 -14.00
CA LEU A 139 5.76 1.54 -12.99
C LEU A 139 4.92 2.68 -12.43
N LEU A 140 3.89 3.14 -13.13
CA LEU A 140 3.07 4.29 -12.75
C LEU A 140 2.36 4.10 -11.40
N ILE A 141 2.06 2.87 -11.03
CA ILE A 141 1.42 2.59 -9.73
C ILE A 141 2.35 2.87 -8.54
N ILE A 142 3.67 2.81 -8.74
CA ILE A 142 4.66 3.05 -7.67
C ILE A 142 4.57 4.48 -7.14
N PRO A 143 4.68 5.55 -7.97
CA PRO A 143 4.54 6.91 -7.46
C PRO A 143 3.14 7.21 -6.93
N ILE A 144 2.07 6.66 -7.52
CA ILE A 144 0.69 6.88 -7.05
C ILE A 144 0.49 6.23 -5.68
N GLY A 145 0.85 4.97 -5.52
CA GLY A 145 0.69 4.24 -4.27
C GLY A 145 1.58 4.79 -3.15
N SER A 146 2.83 5.14 -3.47
CA SER A 146 3.76 5.73 -2.50
C SER A 146 3.37 7.15 -2.09
N ALA A 147 2.78 7.96 -2.96
CA ALA A 147 2.24 9.28 -2.61
C ALA A 147 1.09 9.15 -1.59
N LEU A 148 0.20 8.18 -1.78
CA LEU A 148 -0.89 7.92 -0.85
C LEU A 148 -0.37 7.42 0.51
N LEU A 149 0.62 6.52 0.49
CA LEU A 149 1.33 6.06 1.69
C LEU A 149 2.03 7.22 2.42
N ALA A 150 2.72 8.09 1.69
CA ALA A 150 3.39 9.25 2.27
C ALA A 150 2.39 10.20 2.94
N ALA A 151 1.26 10.50 2.29
CA ALA A 151 0.20 11.32 2.86
C ALA A 151 -0.38 10.69 4.15
N ARG A 152 -0.52 9.37 4.19
CA ARG A 152 -0.99 8.64 5.37
C ARG A 152 0.02 8.69 6.51
N PHE A 153 1.28 8.34 6.25
CA PHE A 153 2.32 8.37 7.29
C PHE A 153 2.64 9.78 7.78
N LEU A 154 2.54 10.79 6.92
CA LEU A 154 2.66 12.19 7.33
C LEU A 154 1.60 12.55 8.37
N ARG A 155 0.36 12.18 8.12
CA ARG A 155 -0.73 12.39 9.09
C ARG A 155 -0.50 11.66 10.40
N GLU A 156 -0.15 10.36 10.36
CA GLU A 156 0.11 9.58 11.57
C GLU A 156 1.30 10.15 12.36
N THR A 157 2.34 10.62 11.69
CA THR A 157 3.49 11.29 12.32
C THR A 157 3.08 12.56 13.04
N ILE A 158 2.24 13.39 12.42
CA ILE A 158 1.72 14.63 13.04
C ILE A 158 0.87 14.31 14.28
N VAL A 159 -0.01 13.31 14.19
CA VAL A 159 -0.87 12.87 15.30
C VAL A 159 -0.03 12.33 16.46
N CYS A 160 1.01 11.52 16.16
CA CYS A 160 1.93 11.03 17.20
C CYS A 160 2.75 12.15 17.85
N ALA A 161 3.20 13.14 17.08
CA ALA A 161 3.92 14.29 17.61
C ALA A 161 3.05 15.13 18.56
N ASP A 162 1.79 15.40 18.17
CA ASP A 162 0.82 16.12 19.01
C ASP A 162 0.51 15.34 20.30
N ALA A 163 0.40 14.03 20.22
CA ALA A 163 0.18 13.18 21.39
C ALA A 163 1.36 13.13 22.36
N ILE A 164 2.59 13.23 21.87
CA ILE A 164 3.79 13.35 22.72
C ILE A 164 3.79 14.72 23.43
N ALA A 165 3.49 15.81 22.71
CA ALA A 165 3.47 17.16 23.23
C ALA A 165 2.34 17.38 24.26
N THR A 166 1.16 16.77 24.05
CA THR A 166 -0.04 16.99 24.88
C THR A 166 -0.23 15.93 25.97
N GLY A 167 0.61 14.87 25.99
CA GLY A 167 0.48 13.77 26.95
C GLY A 167 -0.75 12.88 26.76
N ARG A 168 -1.50 13.07 25.66
CA ARG A 168 -2.70 12.28 25.34
C ARG A 168 -2.33 10.88 24.85
N ASP A 169 -3.14 9.89 25.22
CA ASP A 169 -2.97 8.55 24.66
C ASP A 169 -3.35 8.57 23.17
N VAL A 170 -2.44 8.09 22.32
CA VAL A 170 -2.72 7.88 20.90
C VAL A 170 -3.74 6.75 20.81
N LYS A 171 -5.01 7.06 20.55
CA LYS A 171 -5.98 6.06 20.11
C LYS A 171 -5.53 5.61 18.71
N ARG A 172 -4.74 4.54 18.66
CA ARG A 172 -4.51 3.79 17.42
C ARG A 172 -5.88 3.38 16.90
N GLY A 173 -6.13 3.71 15.63
CA GLY A 173 -7.39 3.62 14.92
C GLY A 173 -8.44 2.74 15.59
N GLU A 174 -9.57 3.35 15.96
CA GLU A 174 -10.73 2.61 16.44
C GLU A 174 -11.05 1.50 15.43
N GLN A 175 -10.69 0.27 15.78
CA GLN A 175 -11.29 -0.87 15.11
C GLN A 175 -12.79 -0.72 15.32
N PRO A 176 -13.61 -0.69 14.25
CA PRO A 176 -15.04 -0.79 14.45
C PRO A 176 -15.31 -2.06 15.27
N PRO A 177 -16.25 -2.01 16.24
CA PRO A 177 -16.55 -3.17 17.07
C PRO A 177 -16.80 -4.36 16.12
N ARG A 178 -16.07 -5.46 16.34
CA ARG A 178 -16.41 -6.73 15.69
C ARG A 178 -17.82 -7.04 16.13
N SER A 179 -18.77 -6.89 15.21
CA SER A 179 -20.08 -7.51 15.36
C SER A 179 -19.82 -9.01 15.42
N VAL A 180 -19.86 -9.55 16.63
CA VAL A 180 -19.94 -10.97 16.86
C VAL A 180 -21.38 -11.33 16.50
N GLU A 181 -21.60 -11.88 15.33
CA GLU A 181 -22.73 -12.70 14.92
C GLU A 181 -22.20 -13.96 14.27
#